data_dc6225282590799de035a8dc6c889239
#
_entry.id   dc6225282590799de035a8dc6c889239
#
_cell.length_a   1.000
_cell.length_b   1.000
_cell.length_c   1.000
_cell.angle_alpha   90.00
_cell.angle_beta   90.00
_cell.angle_gamma   90.00
#
_symmetry.space_group_name_H-M   'P 1'
#
loop_
_entity.id
_entity.type
_entity.pdbx_description
1 polymer ?
#
loop_
_entity_poly.entity_id
_entity_poly.type
_entity_poly.pdbx_seq_one_letter_code
_entity_poly.pdbx_strand_id
1 'polypeptide(L)'
;RDDVESRGLGDVYKRQDTYNAITGAVVAFLSFIFGEHWFLFAAFLVLNIIDWFTGWMKSRIAQKTNSAAGWKGVLKKIGYWIMVLVAFMTSALFIEIGKSINIDLGVTTYLGWFVLASLLVNEIRSILENFVEAGYNVPAVLTKGLEVADKLINKESEEQ
;
A
#
# COMPACT_ATOMS: atom_id res chain seq x y z
N ARG A 1 -18.44 26.54 39.59
CA ARG A 1 -19.00 25.77 38.45
C ARG A 1 -18.27 26.12 37.16
N ASP A 2 -17.89 27.37 36.95
CA ASP A 2 -17.19 27.88 35.74
C ASP A 2 -15.73 27.40 35.65
N ASP A 3 -15.06 27.17 36.75
CA ASP A 3 -13.66 26.69 36.78
C ASP A 3 -13.49 25.23 36.35
N VAL A 4 -14.50 24.40 36.48
CA VAL A 4 -14.47 22.98 36.06
C VAL A 4 -14.71 22.87 34.56
N GLU A 5 -15.60 23.71 34.04
CA GLU A 5 -15.94 23.75 32.61
C GLU A 5 -14.77 24.31 31.79
N SER A 6 -14.09 25.34 32.26
CA SER A 6 -12.90 25.91 31.61
C SER A 6 -11.70 24.96 31.59
N ARG A 7 -11.50 24.14 32.64
CA ARG A 7 -10.48 23.10 32.70
C ARG A 7 -10.77 21.98 31.72
N GLY A 8 -12.04 21.54 31.59
CA GLY A 8 -12.45 20.51 30.65
C GLY A 8 -12.21 20.91 29.17
N LEU A 9 -12.53 22.17 28.85
CA LEU A 9 -12.26 22.73 27.50
C LEU A 9 -10.74 22.82 27.25
N GLY A 10 -9.95 23.29 28.18
CA GLY A 10 -8.49 23.35 28.04
C GLY A 10 -7.84 21.99 27.82
N ASP A 11 -8.33 20.94 28.45
CA ASP A 11 -7.82 19.57 28.29
C ASP A 11 -8.22 18.99 26.91
N VAL A 12 -9.39 19.32 26.37
CA VAL A 12 -9.81 18.94 25.01
C VAL A 12 -8.93 19.59 23.96
N TYR A 13 -8.66 20.90 24.05
CA TYR A 13 -7.77 21.62 23.13
C TYR A 13 -6.35 21.07 23.18
N LYS A 14 -5.77 20.82 24.36
CA LYS A 14 -4.44 20.22 24.51
C LYS A 14 -4.34 18.83 23.87
N ARG A 15 -5.36 18.01 24.01
CA ARG A 15 -5.40 16.69 23.33
C ARG A 15 -5.45 16.86 21.83
N GLN A 16 -6.25 17.77 21.30
CA GLN A 16 -6.35 18.03 19.87
C GLN A 16 -5.03 18.54 19.28
N ASP A 17 -4.36 19.46 19.98
CA ASP A 17 -3.04 19.95 19.57
C ASP A 17 -1.99 18.83 19.56
N THR A 18 -2.03 17.95 20.56
CA THR A 18 -1.14 16.78 20.61
C THR A 18 -1.40 15.82 19.46
N TYR A 19 -2.67 15.51 19.15
CA TYR A 19 -3.01 14.68 17.99
C TYR A 19 -2.57 15.31 16.67
N ASN A 20 -2.80 16.60 16.49
CA ASN A 20 -2.40 17.34 15.29
C ASN A 20 -0.88 17.35 15.14
N ALA A 21 -0.14 17.56 16.22
CA ALA A 21 1.33 17.54 16.21
C ALA A 21 1.88 16.14 15.86
N ILE A 22 1.33 15.09 16.46
CA ILE A 22 1.74 13.71 16.15
C ILE A 22 1.41 13.36 14.69
N THR A 23 0.20 13.66 14.24
CA THR A 23 -0.22 13.40 12.87
C THR A 23 0.63 14.17 11.88
N GLY A 24 0.88 15.45 12.14
CA GLY A 24 1.75 16.28 11.30
C GLY A 24 3.18 15.75 11.23
N ALA A 25 3.75 15.30 12.35
CA ALA A 25 5.08 14.70 12.40
C ALA A 25 5.15 13.38 11.60
N VAL A 26 4.14 12.52 11.73
CA VAL A 26 4.06 11.27 10.96
C VAL A 26 3.94 11.55 9.46
N VAL A 27 3.05 12.46 9.06
CA VAL A 27 2.89 12.83 7.64
C VAL A 27 4.17 13.44 7.09
N ALA A 28 4.82 14.34 7.83
CA ALA A 28 6.10 14.94 7.42
C ALA A 28 7.20 13.88 7.26
N PHE A 29 7.29 12.94 8.19
CA PHE A 29 8.24 11.83 8.11
C PHE A 29 7.99 10.93 6.89
N LEU A 30 6.74 10.55 6.65
CA LEU A 30 6.35 9.75 5.49
C LEU A 30 6.62 10.50 4.17
N SER A 31 6.29 11.80 4.12
CA SER A 31 6.56 12.64 2.96
C SER A 31 8.05 12.83 2.71
N PHE A 32 8.87 12.88 3.77
CA PHE A 32 10.33 12.95 3.65
C PHE A 32 10.92 11.66 3.04
N ILE A 33 10.40 10.49 3.44
CA ILE A 33 10.90 9.20 2.93
C ILE A 33 10.33 8.85 1.54
N PHE A 34 9.01 9.06 1.34
CA PHE A 34 8.28 8.58 0.17
C PHE A 34 7.87 9.71 -0.81
N GLY A 35 8.24 10.95 -0.52
CA GLY A 35 7.86 12.12 -1.33
C GLY A 35 6.37 12.46 -1.24
N GLU A 36 5.89 13.21 -2.22
CA GLU A 36 4.51 13.72 -2.26
C GLU A 36 3.45 12.60 -2.36
N HIS A 37 3.83 11.44 -2.88
CA HIS A 37 2.93 10.31 -3.10
C HIS A 37 2.97 9.26 -1.97
N TRP A 38 3.42 9.64 -0.78
CA TRP A 38 3.52 8.74 0.38
C TRP A 38 2.24 7.95 0.68
N PHE A 39 1.08 8.53 0.35
CA PHE A 39 -0.23 7.89 0.57
C PHE A 39 -0.42 6.61 -0.23
N LEU A 40 0.22 6.46 -1.41
CA LEU A 40 0.16 5.22 -2.19
C LEU A 40 0.91 4.07 -1.49
N PHE A 41 2.04 4.37 -0.87
CA PHE A 41 2.79 3.40 -0.06
C PHE A 41 2.03 3.05 1.22
N ALA A 42 1.39 4.05 1.85
CA ALA A 42 0.52 3.82 3.00
C ALA A 42 -0.70 2.95 2.62
N ALA A 43 -1.34 3.22 1.48
CA ALA A 43 -2.44 2.40 0.97
C ALA A 43 -1.96 0.96 0.68
N PHE A 44 -0.78 0.79 0.10
CA PHE A 44 -0.19 -0.52 -0.14
C PHE A 44 0.03 -1.28 1.18
N LEU A 45 0.56 -0.63 2.22
CA LEU A 45 0.72 -1.22 3.54
C LEU A 45 -0.63 -1.65 4.14
N VAL A 46 -1.64 -0.79 4.06
CA VAL A 46 -2.99 -1.08 4.56
C VAL A 46 -3.59 -2.28 3.82
N LEU A 47 -3.47 -2.34 2.49
CA LEU A 47 -3.95 -3.48 1.71
C LEU A 47 -3.21 -4.78 2.07
N ASN A 48 -1.91 -4.73 2.32
CA ASN A 48 -1.15 -5.88 2.80
C ASN A 48 -1.68 -6.41 4.14
N ILE A 49 -2.06 -5.51 5.06
CA ILE A 49 -2.65 -5.87 6.36
C ILE A 49 -4.05 -6.49 6.16
N ILE A 50 -4.88 -5.86 5.31
CA ILE A 50 -6.23 -6.35 5.01
C ILE A 50 -6.18 -7.73 4.35
N ASP A 51 -5.28 -7.94 3.37
CA ASP A 51 -5.12 -9.25 2.72
C ASP A 51 -4.69 -10.33 3.71
N TRP A 52 -3.72 -10.02 4.58
CA TRP A 52 -3.32 -10.95 5.64
C TRP A 52 -4.50 -11.28 6.56
N PHE A 53 -5.26 -10.27 6.98
CA PHE A 53 -6.42 -10.45 7.86
C PHE A 53 -7.53 -11.27 7.18
N THR A 54 -7.88 -10.96 5.92
CA THR A 54 -8.92 -11.69 5.17
C THR A 54 -8.50 -13.13 4.88
N GLY A 55 -7.22 -13.37 4.60
CA GLY A 55 -6.66 -14.71 4.46
C GLY A 55 -6.72 -15.52 5.76
N TRP A 56 -6.43 -14.88 6.90
CA TRP A 56 -6.61 -15.50 8.20
C TRP A 56 -8.08 -15.80 8.49
N MET A 57 -8.99 -14.86 8.23
CA MET A 57 -10.43 -15.03 8.41
C MET A 57 -10.97 -16.21 7.57
N LYS A 58 -10.60 -16.27 6.27
CA LYS A 58 -10.92 -17.39 5.38
C LYS A 58 -10.48 -18.75 5.98
N SER A 59 -9.23 -18.81 6.44
CA SER A 59 -8.67 -20.03 7.02
C SER A 59 -9.39 -20.47 8.30
N ARG A 60 -9.86 -19.51 9.10
CA ARG A 60 -10.68 -19.77 10.30
C ARG A 60 -12.06 -20.32 9.95
N ILE A 61 -12.74 -19.74 8.97
CA ILE A 61 -14.05 -20.19 8.50
C ILE A 61 -13.94 -21.61 7.92
N ALA A 62 -12.90 -21.87 7.12
CA ALA A 62 -12.64 -23.18 6.55
C ALA A 62 -12.09 -24.23 7.56
N GLN A 63 -11.87 -23.87 8.82
CA GLN A 63 -11.27 -24.70 9.87
C GLN A 63 -9.90 -25.32 9.48
N LYS A 64 -9.15 -24.66 8.61
CA LYS A 64 -7.84 -25.09 8.07
C LYS A 64 -6.73 -24.11 8.45
N THR A 65 -6.69 -23.67 9.71
CA THR A 65 -5.63 -22.78 10.19
C THR A 65 -4.28 -23.48 10.26
N ASN A 66 -3.27 -22.91 9.59
CA ASN A 66 -1.90 -23.40 9.63
C ASN A 66 -0.95 -22.22 9.85
N SER A 67 -0.21 -22.22 10.95
CA SER A 67 0.73 -21.15 11.31
C SER A 67 1.86 -20.99 10.28
N ALA A 68 2.32 -22.09 9.67
CA ALA A 68 3.34 -22.05 8.63
C ALA A 68 2.84 -21.35 7.36
N ALA A 69 1.57 -21.51 6.99
CA ALA A 69 0.97 -20.80 5.86
C ALA A 69 0.86 -19.29 6.14
N GLY A 70 0.50 -18.92 7.37
CA GLY A 70 0.45 -17.51 7.79
C GLY A 70 1.82 -16.83 7.70
N TRP A 71 2.88 -17.49 8.18
CA TRP A 71 4.25 -16.96 8.11
C TRP A 71 4.75 -16.82 6.66
N LYS A 72 4.44 -17.79 5.80
CA LYS A 72 4.76 -17.71 4.36
C LYS A 72 4.09 -16.51 3.68
N GLY A 73 2.86 -16.17 4.06
CA GLY A 73 2.17 -14.96 3.60
C GLY A 73 2.90 -13.67 4.01
N VAL A 74 3.38 -13.58 5.24
CA VAL A 74 4.16 -12.43 5.72
C VAL A 74 5.48 -12.28 4.94
N LEU A 75 6.22 -13.36 4.74
CA LEU A 75 7.47 -13.35 3.97
C LEU A 75 7.23 -12.90 2.51
N LYS A 76 6.13 -13.33 1.89
CA LYS A 76 5.75 -12.88 0.54
C LYS A 76 5.56 -11.37 0.49
N LYS A 77 4.93 -10.78 1.49
CA LYS A 77 4.72 -9.32 1.57
C LYS A 77 6.01 -8.53 1.80
N ILE A 78 6.93 -9.07 2.59
CA ILE A 78 8.28 -8.50 2.70
C ILE A 78 8.97 -8.50 1.33
N GLY A 79 8.84 -9.60 0.57
CA GLY A 79 9.34 -9.67 -0.81
C GLY A 79 8.75 -8.59 -1.73
N TYR A 80 7.47 -8.29 -1.59
CA TYR A 80 6.82 -7.20 -2.36
C TYR A 80 7.42 -5.82 -2.04
N TRP A 81 7.66 -5.53 -0.77
CA TRP A 81 8.31 -4.28 -0.37
C TRP A 81 9.74 -4.17 -0.90
N ILE A 82 10.47 -5.29 -0.94
CA ILE A 82 11.81 -5.33 -1.55
C ILE A 82 11.72 -5.08 -3.05
N MET A 83 10.76 -5.66 -3.76
CA MET A 83 10.57 -5.41 -5.20
C MET A 83 10.25 -3.94 -5.49
N VAL A 84 9.38 -3.31 -4.71
CA VAL A 84 9.08 -1.88 -4.82
C VAL A 84 10.36 -1.05 -4.61
N LEU A 85 11.12 -1.33 -3.55
CA LEU A 85 12.37 -0.65 -3.27
C LEU A 85 13.37 -0.78 -4.42
N VAL A 86 13.58 -2.00 -4.94
CA VAL A 86 14.50 -2.26 -6.05
C VAL A 86 14.06 -1.52 -7.30
N ALA A 87 12.76 -1.51 -7.63
CA ALA A 87 12.24 -0.82 -8.80
C ALA A 87 12.46 0.70 -8.74
N PHE A 88 12.18 1.34 -7.59
CA PHE A 88 12.46 2.77 -7.41
C PHE A 88 13.96 3.08 -7.38
N MET A 89 14.77 2.25 -6.75
CA MET A 89 16.23 2.40 -6.78
C MET A 89 16.78 2.26 -8.20
N THR A 90 16.30 1.30 -8.97
CA THR A 90 16.69 1.12 -10.39
C THR A 90 16.35 2.38 -11.19
N SER A 91 15.15 2.92 -11.03
CA SER A 91 14.76 4.19 -11.67
C SER A 91 15.72 5.33 -11.34
N ALA A 92 16.04 5.50 -10.07
CA ALA A 92 16.94 6.56 -9.60
C ALA A 92 18.37 6.39 -10.16
N LEU A 93 18.88 5.16 -10.19
CA LEU A 93 20.20 4.85 -10.74
C LEU A 93 20.27 5.12 -12.26
N PHE A 94 19.25 4.72 -13.02
CA PHE A 94 19.22 4.98 -14.46
C PHE A 94 19.14 6.48 -14.77
N ILE A 95 18.37 7.27 -14.01
CA ILE A 95 18.33 8.72 -14.16
C ILE A 95 19.72 9.32 -13.92
N GLU A 96 20.44 8.88 -12.90
CA GLU A 96 21.76 9.41 -12.58
C GLU A 96 22.82 9.00 -13.64
N ILE A 97 22.74 7.77 -14.15
CA ILE A 97 23.56 7.32 -15.29
C ILE A 97 23.24 8.19 -16.51
N GLY A 98 21.97 8.41 -16.83
CA GLY A 98 21.54 9.25 -17.94
C GLY A 98 22.14 10.66 -17.88
N LYS A 99 22.11 11.29 -16.71
CA LYS A 99 22.77 12.60 -16.50
C LYS A 99 24.28 12.54 -16.78
N SER A 100 24.95 11.46 -16.40
CA SER A 100 26.40 11.31 -16.57
C SER A 100 26.82 11.15 -18.03
N ILE A 101 25.94 10.61 -18.87
CA ILE A 101 26.19 10.35 -20.31
C ILE A 101 25.39 11.29 -21.23
N ASN A 102 24.73 12.32 -20.67
CA ASN A 102 23.89 13.28 -21.40
C ASN A 102 22.72 12.64 -22.18
N ILE A 103 22.13 11.57 -21.65
CA ILE A 103 20.93 10.91 -22.21
C ILE A 103 19.78 11.07 -21.20
N ASP A 104 18.61 11.52 -21.66
CA ASP A 104 17.43 11.60 -20.82
C ASP A 104 16.82 10.19 -20.63
N LEU A 105 16.99 9.64 -19.44
CA LEU A 105 16.40 8.38 -18.99
C LEU A 105 15.22 8.60 -18.02
N GLY A 106 14.60 9.77 -18.01
CA GLY A 106 13.47 10.12 -17.15
C GLY A 106 12.29 9.15 -17.26
N VAL A 107 12.10 8.50 -18.40
CA VAL A 107 11.09 7.46 -18.63
C VAL A 107 11.21 6.31 -17.61
N THR A 108 12.40 6.01 -17.12
CA THR A 108 12.61 4.94 -16.12
C THR A 108 11.92 5.24 -14.77
N THR A 109 11.51 6.49 -14.52
CA THR A 109 10.71 6.85 -13.34
C THR A 109 9.43 6.02 -13.25
N TYR A 110 8.83 5.65 -14.37
CA TYR A 110 7.61 4.87 -14.40
C TYR A 110 7.79 3.43 -13.88
N LEU A 111 9.00 2.87 -13.93
CA LEU A 111 9.26 1.49 -13.50
C LEU A 111 8.81 1.24 -12.05
N GLY A 112 9.17 2.11 -11.12
CA GLY A 112 8.76 2.01 -9.72
C GLY A 112 7.24 2.10 -9.54
N TRP A 113 6.61 3.02 -10.28
CA TRP A 113 5.16 3.22 -10.23
C TRP A 113 4.39 2.04 -10.81
N PHE A 114 4.86 1.44 -11.91
CA PHE A 114 4.26 0.24 -12.47
C PHE A 114 4.32 -0.95 -11.52
N VAL A 115 5.48 -1.18 -10.90
CA VAL A 115 5.64 -2.25 -9.92
C VAL A 115 4.68 -2.04 -8.73
N LEU A 116 4.62 -0.82 -8.20
CA LEU A 116 3.71 -0.49 -7.10
C LEU A 116 2.24 -0.68 -7.50
N ALA A 117 1.83 -0.19 -8.69
CA ALA A 117 0.47 -0.33 -9.20
C ALA A 117 0.08 -1.81 -9.40
N SER A 118 0.97 -2.61 -9.99
CA SER A 118 0.75 -4.05 -10.17
C SER A 118 0.56 -4.78 -8.84
N LEU A 119 1.36 -4.43 -7.84
CA LEU A 119 1.25 -5.02 -6.50
C LEU A 119 -0.01 -4.58 -5.78
N LEU A 120 -0.44 -3.31 -5.91
CA LEU A 120 -1.71 -2.81 -5.38
C LEU A 120 -2.90 -3.61 -5.96
N VAL A 121 -2.94 -3.79 -7.29
CA VAL A 121 -3.99 -4.60 -7.96
C VAL A 121 -3.96 -6.04 -7.47
N ASN A 122 -2.77 -6.63 -7.30
CA ASN A 122 -2.61 -7.99 -6.79
C ASN A 122 -3.13 -8.14 -5.34
N GLU A 123 -2.86 -7.18 -4.45
CA GLU A 123 -3.38 -7.21 -3.09
C GLU A 123 -4.91 -7.09 -3.07
N ILE A 124 -5.49 -6.18 -3.86
CA ILE A 124 -6.94 -6.03 -3.95
C ILE A 124 -7.58 -7.33 -4.49
N ARG A 125 -7.00 -7.95 -5.52
CA ARG A 125 -7.45 -9.24 -6.06
C ARG A 125 -7.45 -10.32 -4.98
N SER A 126 -6.35 -10.46 -4.27
CA SER A 126 -6.20 -11.45 -3.19
C SER A 126 -7.25 -11.25 -2.08
N ILE A 127 -7.52 -10.00 -1.69
CA ILE A 127 -8.57 -9.66 -0.72
C ILE A 127 -9.94 -10.11 -1.22
N LEU A 128 -10.29 -9.83 -2.47
CA LEU A 128 -11.58 -10.23 -3.06
C LEU A 128 -11.71 -11.76 -3.16
N GLU A 129 -10.65 -12.45 -3.58
CA GLU A 129 -10.58 -13.91 -3.60
C GLU A 129 -10.77 -14.50 -2.19
N ASN A 130 -10.13 -13.93 -1.18
CA ASN A 130 -10.30 -14.33 0.20
C ASN A 130 -11.75 -14.17 0.69
N PHE A 131 -12.43 -13.09 0.30
CA PHE A 131 -13.85 -12.91 0.61
C PHE A 131 -14.74 -13.94 -0.09
N VAL A 132 -14.53 -14.21 -1.38
CA VAL A 132 -15.30 -15.21 -2.14
C VAL A 132 -15.11 -16.60 -1.51
N GLU A 133 -13.87 -16.98 -1.20
CA GLU A 133 -13.57 -18.27 -0.58
C GLU A 133 -14.08 -18.38 0.87
N ALA A 134 -14.27 -17.25 1.56
CA ALA A 134 -14.92 -17.18 2.86
C ALA A 134 -16.47 -17.25 2.79
N GLY A 135 -17.04 -17.31 1.57
CA GLY A 135 -18.47 -17.40 1.34
C GLY A 135 -19.20 -16.06 1.21
N TYR A 136 -18.47 -14.94 1.12
CA TYR A 136 -19.07 -13.63 0.89
C TYR A 136 -19.40 -13.40 -0.60
N ASN A 137 -20.50 -12.69 -0.84
CA ASN A 137 -20.90 -12.33 -2.20
C ASN A 137 -20.22 -11.01 -2.61
N VAL A 138 -19.21 -11.09 -3.45
CA VAL A 138 -18.45 -9.92 -3.93
C VAL A 138 -19.16 -9.32 -5.15
N PRO A 139 -19.46 -8.01 -5.16
CA PRO A 139 -20.10 -7.36 -6.29
C PRO A 139 -19.27 -7.49 -7.58
N ALA A 140 -19.92 -7.90 -8.68
CA ALA A 140 -19.25 -8.11 -9.97
C ALA A 140 -18.57 -6.84 -10.53
N VAL A 141 -18.97 -5.65 -10.10
CA VAL A 141 -18.33 -4.38 -10.47
C VAL A 141 -16.89 -4.31 -9.98
N LEU A 142 -16.59 -4.84 -8.77
CA LEU A 142 -15.24 -4.83 -8.22
C LEU A 142 -14.31 -5.77 -9.00
N THR A 143 -14.77 -6.99 -9.33
CA THR A 143 -13.97 -7.95 -10.08
C THR A 143 -13.71 -7.48 -11.51
N LYS A 144 -14.72 -6.92 -12.20
CA LYS A 144 -14.56 -6.35 -13.53
C LYS A 144 -13.65 -5.12 -13.55
N GLY A 145 -13.74 -4.25 -12.54
CA GLY A 145 -12.86 -3.09 -12.41
C GLY A 145 -11.39 -3.49 -12.28
N LEU A 146 -11.10 -4.54 -11.52
CA LEU A 146 -9.74 -5.08 -11.40
C LEU A 146 -9.21 -5.68 -12.71
N GLU A 147 -10.05 -6.40 -13.47
CA GLU A 147 -9.67 -6.94 -14.78
C GLU A 147 -9.27 -5.83 -15.76
N VAL A 148 -9.99 -4.70 -15.74
CA VAL A 148 -9.66 -3.54 -16.57
C VAL A 148 -8.34 -2.93 -16.13
N ALA A 149 -8.13 -2.72 -14.83
CA ALA A 149 -6.89 -2.17 -14.30
C ALA A 149 -5.67 -3.06 -14.63
N ASP A 150 -5.82 -4.37 -14.46
CA ASP A 150 -4.79 -5.36 -14.77
C ASP A 150 -4.40 -5.35 -16.27
N LYS A 151 -5.39 -5.28 -17.15
CA LYS A 151 -5.16 -5.18 -18.59
C LYS A 151 -4.43 -3.90 -19.00
N LEU A 152 -4.74 -2.77 -18.38
CA LEU A 152 -4.07 -1.50 -18.67
C LEU A 152 -2.60 -1.55 -18.23
N ILE A 153 -2.34 -2.05 -17.01
CA ILE A 153 -0.97 -2.17 -16.49
C ILE A 153 -0.13 -3.11 -17.37
N ASN A 154 -0.66 -4.28 -17.71
CA ASN A 154 0.07 -5.27 -18.50
C ASN A 154 0.30 -4.84 -19.96
N LYS A 155 -0.66 -4.12 -20.58
CA LYS A 155 -0.52 -3.64 -21.95
C LYS A 155 0.63 -2.64 -22.11
N GLU A 156 0.79 -1.72 -21.16
CA GLU A 156 1.90 -0.75 -21.19
C GLU A 156 3.27 -1.42 -20.99
N SER A 157 3.32 -2.58 -20.32
CA SER A 157 4.56 -3.35 -20.15
C SER A 157 4.98 -4.13 -21.41
N GLU A 158 4.06 -4.39 -22.36
CA GLU A 158 4.33 -5.08 -23.63
C GLU A 158 4.71 -4.12 -24.77
N GLU A 159 4.36 -2.84 -24.66
CA GLU A 159 4.65 -1.80 -25.67
C GLU A 159 6.00 -1.08 -25.44
N GLN A 160 6.77 -1.42 -24.39
CA GLN A 160 8.10 -0.90 -24.06
C GLN A 160 9.19 -1.94 -24.32
#